data_c6872d953704cd53c2b883a445431bdf
#
_entry.id   c6872d953704cd53c2b883a445431bdf
#
_cell.length_a   1.000
_cell.length_b   1.000
_cell.length_c   1.000
_cell.angle_alpha   90.00
_cell.angle_beta   90.00
_cell.angle_gamma   90.00
#
_symmetry.space_group_name_H-M   'P 1'
#
loop_
_entity.id
_entity.type
_entity.pdbx_description
1 polymer ?
#
loop_
_entity_poly.entity_id
_entity_poly.type
_entity_poly.pdbx_seq_one_letter_code
_entity_poly.pdbx_strand_id
1 'polypeptide(L)'
;VEGYSLNLFAAGEVFLKPVRQQKVGLLLDAGLESDLKKRHLQVADGCVASLGLDIGPIISTEKAIRINLKKGLSGSSWGNIEEPDVLLRAAEKLKEDGATAIAVITRFPDDSDELETKLYRQGKGVDIIAGVEAVISHFLVKHLLIPCAHAPGLAPLSVNYDLDPRTSGEEIGYTFLQSVLVGLSRAPDLICKSAINSKEN
;
A
#
# COMPACT_ATOMS: atom_id res chain seq x y z
N VAL A 1 4.57 -7.60 6.44
CA VAL A 1 3.86 -7.01 7.59
C VAL A 1 4.33 -5.58 7.72
N GLU A 2 3.40 -4.62 7.77
CA GLU A 2 3.75 -3.21 7.87
C GLU A 2 4.17 -2.84 9.32
N GLY A 3 4.79 -1.64 9.49
CA GLY A 3 5.46 -1.25 10.74
C GLY A 3 4.54 -1.17 11.96
N TYR A 4 3.28 -0.72 11.80
CA TYR A 4 2.33 -0.67 12.91
C TYR A 4 1.99 -2.07 13.43
N SER A 5 1.79 -3.03 12.53
CA SER A 5 1.56 -4.44 12.89
C SER A 5 2.75 -5.04 13.63
N LEU A 6 3.99 -4.71 13.21
CA LEU A 6 5.20 -5.14 13.91
C LEU A 6 5.31 -4.55 15.30
N ASN A 7 4.96 -3.28 15.47
CA ASN A 7 4.94 -2.64 16.78
C ASN A 7 3.93 -3.30 17.73
N LEU A 8 2.70 -3.57 17.25
CA LEU A 8 1.69 -4.28 18.04
C LEU A 8 2.14 -5.69 18.40
N PHE A 9 2.78 -6.41 17.47
CA PHE A 9 3.33 -7.74 17.74
C PHE A 9 4.45 -7.68 18.77
N ALA A 10 5.39 -6.75 18.66
CA ALA A 10 6.48 -6.58 19.61
C ALA A 10 5.97 -6.16 21.01
N ALA A 11 4.89 -5.39 21.08
CA ALA A 11 4.20 -5.03 22.32
C ALA A 11 3.35 -6.18 22.92
N GLY A 12 3.19 -7.30 22.20
CA GLY A 12 2.36 -8.42 22.63
C GLY A 12 0.85 -8.13 22.59
N GLU A 13 0.42 -7.17 21.78
CA GLU A 13 -0.98 -6.77 21.63
C GLU A 13 -1.70 -7.58 20.55
N VAL A 14 -0.94 -8.08 19.57
CA VAL A 14 -1.45 -8.95 18.51
C VAL A 14 -0.59 -10.19 18.34
N PHE A 15 -1.19 -11.27 17.85
CA PHE A 15 -0.52 -12.46 17.37
C PHE A 15 -0.57 -12.47 15.84
N LEU A 16 0.47 -13.03 15.22
CA LEU A 16 0.54 -13.23 13.79
C LEU A 16 0.19 -14.68 13.47
N LYS A 17 -0.97 -14.92 12.85
CA LYS A 17 -1.42 -16.24 12.46
C LYS A 17 -1.11 -16.48 10.98
N PRO A 18 -0.23 -17.44 10.64
CA PRO A 18 0.03 -17.78 9.25
C PRO A 18 -1.25 -18.22 8.52
N VAL A 19 -1.39 -17.78 7.29
CA VAL A 19 -2.48 -18.18 6.41
C VAL A 19 -1.92 -18.78 5.12
N ARG A 20 -2.72 -19.58 4.44
CA ARG A 20 -2.33 -20.14 3.15
C ARG A 20 -2.31 -19.07 2.07
N GLN A 21 -3.33 -18.21 2.05
CA GLN A 21 -3.49 -17.13 1.09
C GLN A 21 -4.54 -16.14 1.62
N GLN A 22 -4.26 -14.85 1.45
CA GLN A 22 -5.23 -13.78 1.70
C GLN A 22 -6.05 -13.51 0.43
N LYS A 23 -7.31 -13.10 0.63
CA LYS A 23 -8.12 -12.49 -0.41
C LYS A 23 -7.86 -10.99 -0.42
N VAL A 24 -7.10 -10.52 -1.42
CA VAL A 24 -6.62 -9.15 -1.47
C VAL A 24 -7.63 -8.25 -2.17
N GLY A 25 -8.27 -7.36 -1.42
CA GLY A 25 -9.09 -6.28 -1.97
C GLY A 25 -8.24 -5.18 -2.58
N LEU A 26 -8.71 -4.58 -3.69
CA LEU A 26 -8.08 -3.42 -4.30
C LEU A 26 -8.85 -2.14 -3.98
N LEU A 27 -8.19 -1.21 -3.31
CA LEU A 27 -8.69 0.14 -3.09
C LEU A 27 -8.04 1.08 -4.09
N LEU A 28 -8.84 1.66 -4.99
CA LEU A 28 -8.38 2.54 -6.04
C LEU A 28 -8.76 3.98 -5.73
N ASP A 29 -7.79 4.87 -5.77
CA ASP A 29 -8.05 6.31 -5.68
C ASP A 29 -8.86 6.79 -6.88
N ALA A 30 -9.92 7.55 -6.63
CA ALA A 30 -10.70 8.20 -7.69
C ALA A 30 -9.87 9.26 -8.46
N GLY A 31 -8.75 9.71 -7.90
CA GLY A 31 -7.80 10.61 -8.55
C GLY A 31 -6.91 9.96 -9.61
N LEU A 32 -6.92 8.63 -9.73
CA LEU A 32 -6.16 7.93 -10.75
C LEU A 32 -6.75 8.20 -12.14
N GLU A 33 -5.92 8.59 -13.10
CA GLU A 33 -6.28 8.73 -14.50
C GLU A 33 -6.76 7.38 -15.07
N SER A 34 -7.67 7.43 -16.03
CA SER A 34 -8.33 6.25 -16.62
C SER A 34 -7.31 5.18 -17.08
N ASP A 35 -6.27 5.60 -17.79
CA ASP A 35 -5.26 4.69 -18.33
C ASP A 35 -4.40 4.10 -17.22
N LEU A 36 -4.00 4.90 -16.24
CA LEU A 36 -3.23 4.46 -15.09
C LEU A 36 -4.03 3.46 -14.25
N LYS A 37 -5.30 3.77 -13.98
CA LYS A 37 -6.22 2.85 -13.31
C LYS A 37 -6.34 1.53 -14.07
N LYS A 38 -6.51 1.58 -15.40
CA LYS A 38 -6.61 0.40 -16.25
C LYS A 38 -5.34 -0.46 -16.21
N ARG A 39 -4.17 0.18 -16.19
CA ARG A 39 -2.88 -0.54 -16.06
C ARG A 39 -2.75 -1.28 -14.74
N HIS A 40 -3.15 -0.68 -13.62
CA HIS A 40 -3.15 -1.35 -12.31
C HIS A 40 -4.09 -2.56 -12.30
N LEU A 41 -5.28 -2.43 -12.90
CA LEU A 41 -6.20 -3.56 -13.04
C LEU A 41 -5.61 -4.68 -13.91
N GLN A 42 -4.92 -4.34 -15.00
CA GLN A 42 -4.23 -5.34 -15.84
C GLN A 42 -3.10 -6.05 -15.09
N VAL A 43 -2.37 -5.32 -14.22
CA VAL A 43 -1.36 -5.94 -13.33
C VAL A 43 -2.02 -6.93 -12.37
N ALA A 44 -3.15 -6.56 -11.78
CA ALA A 44 -3.91 -7.45 -10.90
C ALA A 44 -4.40 -8.70 -11.64
N ASP A 45 -5.00 -8.54 -12.82
CA ASP A 45 -5.43 -9.65 -13.69
C ASP A 45 -4.24 -10.56 -14.04
N GLY A 46 -3.09 -9.97 -14.37
CA GLY A 46 -1.84 -10.70 -14.62
C GLY A 46 -1.38 -11.51 -13.41
N CYS A 47 -1.51 -10.97 -12.19
CA CYS A 47 -1.18 -11.69 -10.96
C CYS A 47 -2.16 -12.85 -10.68
N VAL A 48 -3.44 -12.68 -10.97
CA VAL A 48 -4.41 -13.79 -10.91
C VAL A 48 -4.03 -14.89 -11.89
N ALA A 49 -3.80 -14.53 -13.15
CA ALA A 49 -3.54 -15.49 -14.22
C ALA A 49 -2.21 -16.23 -14.07
N SER A 50 -1.14 -15.54 -13.66
CA SER A 50 0.22 -16.09 -13.63
C SER A 50 0.64 -16.67 -12.29
N LEU A 51 0.11 -16.12 -11.19
CA LEU A 51 0.52 -16.45 -9.82
C LEU A 51 -0.61 -17.11 -9.00
N GLY A 52 -1.82 -17.16 -9.55
CA GLY A 52 -2.98 -17.74 -8.86
C GLY A 52 -3.38 -16.96 -7.61
N LEU A 53 -3.17 -15.63 -7.58
CA LEU A 53 -3.56 -14.81 -6.44
C LEU A 53 -5.08 -14.67 -6.39
N ASP A 54 -5.63 -14.67 -5.17
CA ASP A 54 -7.05 -14.35 -4.91
C ASP A 54 -7.19 -12.84 -4.73
N ILE A 55 -7.64 -12.16 -5.80
CA ILE A 55 -7.77 -10.69 -5.83
C ILE A 55 -9.22 -10.30 -6.05
N GLY A 56 -9.70 -9.43 -5.20
CA GLY A 56 -11.05 -8.86 -5.18
C GLY A 56 -11.63 -8.90 -3.77
N PRO A 57 -12.63 -8.08 -3.48
CA PRO A 57 -13.33 -7.08 -4.32
C PRO A 57 -12.46 -5.89 -4.74
N ILE A 58 -12.99 -5.06 -5.66
CA ILE A 58 -12.32 -3.86 -6.16
C ILE A 58 -13.25 -2.66 -5.94
N ILE A 59 -12.78 -1.65 -5.20
CA ILE A 59 -13.55 -0.46 -4.88
C ILE A 59 -12.73 0.79 -5.18
N SER A 60 -13.37 1.79 -5.77
CA SER A 60 -12.79 3.14 -5.89
C SER A 60 -13.31 4.03 -4.76
N THR A 61 -12.45 4.96 -4.30
CA THR A 61 -12.89 5.99 -3.36
C THR A 61 -13.96 6.90 -3.98
N GLU A 62 -14.76 7.53 -3.14
CA GLU A 62 -15.84 8.45 -3.57
C GLU A 62 -15.30 9.69 -4.26
N LYS A 63 -14.11 10.13 -3.89
CA LYS A 63 -13.38 11.28 -4.45
C LYS A 63 -11.88 11.05 -4.37
N ALA A 64 -11.11 11.84 -5.11
CA ALA A 64 -9.66 11.79 -5.10
C ALA A 64 -9.09 11.98 -3.69
N ILE A 65 -8.10 11.18 -3.35
CA ILE A 65 -7.34 11.31 -2.11
C ILE A 65 -6.33 12.44 -2.26
N ARG A 66 -6.42 13.42 -1.36
CA ARG A 66 -5.46 14.53 -1.34
C ARG A 66 -4.31 14.21 -0.41
N ILE A 67 -3.12 14.15 -0.99
CA ILE A 67 -1.89 13.81 -0.29
C ILE A 67 -0.97 15.03 -0.30
N ASN A 68 -0.49 15.41 0.88
CA ASN A 68 0.51 16.45 1.06
C ASN A 68 1.83 15.81 1.46
N LEU A 69 2.84 15.95 0.61
CA LEU A 69 4.21 15.51 0.87
C LEU A 69 4.97 16.61 1.62
N LYS A 70 5.78 16.22 2.59
CA LYS A 70 6.64 17.13 3.36
C LYS A 70 8.00 16.47 3.57
N LYS A 71 9.02 17.31 3.64
CA LYS A 71 10.39 16.90 3.95
C LYS A 71 10.79 17.48 5.30
N GLY A 72 11.29 16.64 6.20
CA GLY A 72 11.84 17.06 7.46
C GLY A 72 13.24 17.64 7.32
N LEU A 73 13.67 18.45 8.28
CA LEU A 73 15.04 19.03 8.33
C LEU A 73 16.14 17.95 8.37
N SER A 74 15.82 16.76 8.86
CA SER A 74 16.71 15.60 8.87
C SER A 74 16.83 14.87 7.52
N GLY A 75 16.12 15.33 6.48
CA GLY A 75 16.01 14.63 5.20
C GLY A 75 15.00 13.50 5.17
N SER A 76 14.30 13.22 6.29
CA SER A 76 13.21 12.24 6.32
C SER A 76 12.01 12.75 5.52
N SER A 77 11.35 11.84 4.79
CA SER A 77 10.07 12.13 4.13
C SER A 77 8.91 11.91 5.12
N TRP A 78 7.89 12.74 5.05
CA TRP A 78 6.63 12.55 5.73
C TRP A 78 5.50 13.24 4.99
N GLY A 79 4.27 12.96 5.37
CA GLY A 79 3.11 13.59 4.75
C GLY A 79 1.83 13.31 5.50
N ASN A 80 0.74 13.86 5.00
CA ASN A 80 -0.59 13.64 5.55
C ASN A 80 -1.63 13.47 4.46
N ILE A 81 -2.74 12.85 4.84
CA ILE A 81 -3.95 12.70 4.04
C ILE A 81 -4.95 13.74 4.54
N GLU A 82 -5.50 14.59 3.66
CA GLU A 82 -6.42 15.65 4.08
C GLU A 82 -7.77 15.12 4.59
N GLU A 83 -8.28 14.04 3.96
CA GLU A 83 -9.60 13.47 4.27
C GLU A 83 -9.50 11.95 4.45
N PRO A 84 -8.88 11.48 5.54
CA PRO A 84 -8.62 10.06 5.75
C PRO A 84 -9.90 9.20 5.82
N ASP A 85 -11.03 9.79 6.21
CA ASP A 85 -12.32 9.09 6.28
C ASP A 85 -12.80 8.56 4.92
N VAL A 86 -12.44 9.23 3.82
CA VAL A 86 -12.76 8.77 2.46
C VAL A 86 -12.06 7.44 2.16
N LEU A 87 -10.79 7.36 2.56
CA LEU A 87 -9.99 6.15 2.43
C LEU A 87 -10.55 5.02 3.33
N LEU A 88 -10.88 5.37 4.57
CA LEU A 88 -11.39 4.40 5.55
C LEU A 88 -12.71 3.78 5.11
N ARG A 89 -13.70 4.58 4.68
CA ARG A 89 -15.00 4.04 4.21
C ARG A 89 -14.85 3.07 3.04
N ALA A 90 -13.98 3.38 2.08
CA ALA A 90 -13.71 2.47 0.96
C ALA A 90 -13.06 1.16 1.42
N ALA A 91 -12.15 1.24 2.39
CA ALA A 91 -11.47 0.07 2.96
C ALA A 91 -12.40 -0.78 3.83
N GLU A 92 -13.27 -0.16 4.62
CA GLU A 92 -14.32 -0.85 5.39
C GLU A 92 -15.25 -1.63 4.46
N LYS A 93 -15.67 -1.01 3.36
CA LYS A 93 -16.50 -1.67 2.36
C LYS A 93 -15.80 -2.86 1.71
N LEU A 94 -14.50 -2.76 1.40
CA LEU A 94 -13.73 -3.91 0.91
C LEU A 94 -13.72 -5.07 1.91
N LYS A 95 -13.54 -4.76 3.20
CA LYS A 95 -13.55 -5.76 4.27
C LYS A 95 -14.93 -6.41 4.42
N GLU A 96 -16.01 -5.62 4.38
CA GLU A 96 -17.39 -6.13 4.38
C GLU A 96 -17.68 -7.06 3.19
N ASP A 97 -17.15 -6.74 2.01
CA ASP A 97 -17.29 -7.54 0.78
C ASP A 97 -16.32 -8.75 0.76
N GLY A 98 -15.64 -9.00 1.87
CA GLY A 98 -14.87 -10.22 2.12
C GLY A 98 -13.36 -10.14 1.83
N ALA A 99 -12.79 -8.96 1.64
CA ALA A 99 -11.34 -8.82 1.60
C ALA A 99 -10.72 -9.11 2.96
N THR A 100 -9.65 -9.88 3.00
CA THR A 100 -8.89 -10.22 4.21
C THR A 100 -7.55 -9.50 4.29
N ALA A 101 -7.13 -8.87 3.19
CA ALA A 101 -6.03 -7.93 3.09
C ALA A 101 -6.37 -6.85 2.06
N ILE A 102 -5.75 -5.67 2.13
CA ILE A 102 -6.06 -4.55 1.22
C ILE A 102 -4.79 -3.98 0.61
N ALA A 103 -4.75 -3.95 -0.73
CA ALA A 103 -3.80 -3.18 -1.50
C ALA A 103 -4.42 -1.82 -1.84
N VAL A 104 -3.74 -0.74 -1.48
CA VAL A 104 -4.21 0.64 -1.71
C VAL A 104 -3.40 1.25 -2.82
N ILE A 105 -4.07 1.77 -3.84
CA ILE A 105 -3.45 2.48 -4.95
C ILE A 105 -3.95 3.92 -4.92
N THR A 106 -3.09 4.85 -4.48
CA THR A 106 -3.39 6.29 -4.48
C THR A 106 -2.55 7.03 -5.51
N ARG A 107 -3.12 8.10 -6.07
CA ARG A 107 -2.42 8.95 -7.01
C ARG A 107 -1.49 9.90 -6.27
N PHE A 108 -0.21 9.83 -6.56
CA PHE A 108 0.77 10.79 -6.09
C PHE A 108 1.04 11.87 -7.14
N PRO A 109 1.39 13.10 -6.71
CA PRO A 109 1.91 14.11 -7.63
C PRO A 109 3.17 13.60 -8.34
N ASP A 110 3.28 13.88 -9.65
CA ASP A 110 4.49 13.52 -10.43
C ASP A 110 5.64 14.51 -10.16
N ASP A 111 5.37 15.64 -9.53
CA ASP A 111 6.33 16.71 -9.20
C ASP A 111 7.17 16.37 -7.97
N SER A 112 7.85 15.23 -8.00
CA SER A 112 8.94 15.00 -7.06
C SER A 112 10.14 15.85 -7.46
N ASP A 113 10.84 16.44 -6.49
CA ASP A 113 12.09 17.17 -6.69
C ASP A 113 13.02 16.36 -7.61
N GLU A 114 13.31 16.88 -8.83
CA GLU A 114 14.08 16.17 -9.85
C GLU A 114 15.45 15.71 -9.31
N LEU A 115 16.05 16.49 -8.41
CA LEU A 115 17.34 16.16 -7.80
C LEU A 115 17.21 14.97 -6.85
N GLU A 116 16.19 14.95 -6.00
CA GLU A 116 15.93 13.88 -5.05
C GLU A 116 15.61 12.57 -5.78
N THR A 117 14.74 12.62 -6.77
CA THR A 117 14.40 11.48 -7.63
C THR A 117 15.64 10.94 -8.32
N LYS A 118 16.51 11.80 -8.85
CA LYS A 118 17.77 11.41 -9.48
C LYS A 118 18.73 10.74 -8.51
N LEU A 119 18.87 11.27 -7.29
CA LEU A 119 19.71 10.66 -6.25
C LEU A 119 19.16 9.31 -5.82
N TYR A 120 17.83 9.22 -5.61
CA TYR A 120 17.16 7.98 -5.25
C TYR A 120 17.35 6.89 -6.33
N ARG A 121 17.18 7.24 -7.61
CA ARG A 121 17.45 6.34 -8.75
C ARG A 121 18.89 5.82 -8.81
N GLN A 122 19.84 6.51 -8.17
CA GLN A 122 21.23 6.08 -7.98
C GLN A 122 21.44 5.29 -6.67
N GLY A 123 20.38 4.93 -5.98
CA GLY A 123 20.46 4.24 -4.69
C GLY A 123 20.93 5.13 -3.53
N LYS A 124 20.81 6.46 -3.66
CA LYS A 124 21.20 7.45 -2.66
C LYS A 124 19.99 8.23 -2.18
N GLY A 125 20.06 8.72 -0.92
CA GLY A 125 18.96 9.51 -0.37
C GLY A 125 17.80 8.66 0.17
N VAL A 126 16.63 9.28 0.30
CA VAL A 126 15.42 8.71 0.86
C VAL A 126 14.28 8.89 -0.15
N ASP A 127 13.45 7.87 -0.30
CA ASP A 127 12.22 7.97 -1.08
C ASP A 127 11.30 9.03 -0.48
N ILE A 128 10.93 10.03 -1.30
CA ILE A 128 10.13 11.17 -0.86
C ILE A 128 8.70 10.79 -0.49
N ILE A 129 8.16 9.72 -1.06
CA ILE A 129 6.79 9.27 -0.82
C ILE A 129 6.68 8.25 0.31
N ALA A 130 7.77 7.60 0.72
CA ALA A 130 7.78 6.51 1.70
C ALA A 130 7.08 6.87 3.01
N GLY A 131 7.25 8.11 3.50
CA GLY A 131 6.63 8.55 4.74
C GLY A 131 5.10 8.56 4.68
N VAL A 132 4.51 9.03 3.59
CA VAL A 132 3.04 9.06 3.45
C VAL A 132 2.48 7.69 3.08
N GLU A 133 3.21 6.86 2.36
CA GLU A 133 2.84 5.47 2.13
C GLU A 133 2.70 4.70 3.46
N ALA A 134 3.64 4.92 4.38
CA ALA A 134 3.57 4.38 5.73
C ALA A 134 2.34 4.91 6.49
N VAL A 135 2.02 6.19 6.39
CA VAL A 135 0.82 6.79 7.02
C VAL A 135 -0.46 6.13 6.50
N ILE A 136 -0.59 5.91 5.19
CA ILE A 136 -1.75 5.24 4.58
C ILE A 136 -1.91 3.83 5.15
N SER A 137 -0.85 3.03 5.11
CA SER A 137 -0.88 1.65 5.58
C SER A 137 -1.15 1.55 7.09
N HIS A 138 -0.47 2.35 7.90
CA HIS A 138 -0.67 2.44 9.35
C HIS A 138 -2.11 2.81 9.72
N PHE A 139 -2.65 3.83 9.06
CA PHE A 139 -4.01 4.29 9.29
C PHE A 139 -5.02 3.17 9.09
N LEU A 140 -4.95 2.44 7.97
CA LEU A 140 -5.88 1.36 7.67
C LEU A 140 -5.70 0.16 8.60
N VAL A 141 -4.48 -0.28 8.84
CA VAL A 141 -4.22 -1.41 9.76
C VAL A 141 -4.72 -1.10 11.17
N LYS A 142 -4.52 0.14 11.64
CA LYS A 142 -5.00 0.58 12.96
C LYS A 142 -6.52 0.45 13.11
N HIS A 143 -7.29 0.78 12.07
CA HIS A 143 -8.74 0.78 12.13
C HIS A 143 -9.34 -0.59 11.78
N LEU A 144 -8.75 -1.32 10.85
CA LEU A 144 -9.33 -2.54 10.30
C LEU A 144 -8.75 -3.83 10.91
N LEU A 145 -7.55 -3.78 11.46
CA LEU A 145 -6.81 -4.96 11.96
C LEU A 145 -6.69 -6.10 10.93
N ILE A 146 -6.51 -5.73 9.67
CA ILE A 146 -6.15 -6.65 8.58
C ILE A 146 -4.90 -6.12 7.88
N PRO A 147 -4.11 -6.98 7.22
CA PRO A 147 -2.93 -6.54 6.48
C PRO A 147 -3.29 -5.53 5.40
N CYS A 148 -2.62 -4.38 5.40
CA CYS A 148 -2.75 -3.36 4.36
C CYS A 148 -1.37 -2.96 3.86
N ALA A 149 -1.26 -2.66 2.57
CA ALA A 149 -0.06 -2.11 1.98
C ALA A 149 -0.42 -1.14 0.85
N HIS A 150 0.44 -0.16 0.65
CA HIS A 150 0.26 0.86 -0.36
C HIS A 150 1.10 0.55 -1.61
N ALA A 151 0.54 0.82 -2.78
CA ALA A 151 1.23 0.83 -4.07
C ALA A 151 1.02 2.20 -4.71
N PRO A 152 2.08 3.00 -4.94
CA PRO A 152 1.93 4.34 -5.49
C PRO A 152 1.43 4.28 -6.94
N GLY A 153 0.40 5.08 -7.23
CA GLY A 153 -0.12 5.30 -8.57
C GLY A 153 0.69 6.38 -9.26
N LEU A 154 1.82 6.02 -9.85
CA LEU A 154 2.73 6.91 -10.56
C LEU A 154 2.73 6.61 -12.05
N ALA A 155 2.97 7.64 -12.87
CA ALA A 155 3.25 7.46 -14.27
C ALA A 155 4.61 6.73 -14.45
N PRO A 156 4.74 5.79 -15.42
CA PRO A 156 6.01 5.15 -15.69
C PRO A 156 7.05 6.16 -16.15
N LEU A 157 8.24 6.08 -15.57
CA LEU A 157 9.38 6.93 -15.94
C LEU A 157 10.08 6.43 -17.20
N SER A 158 10.86 7.29 -17.82
CA SER A 158 11.73 6.91 -18.94
C SER A 158 12.77 5.89 -18.50
N VAL A 159 13.11 4.95 -19.36
CA VAL A 159 14.12 3.92 -19.08
C VAL A 159 15.44 4.57 -18.67
N ASN A 160 15.98 4.17 -17.53
CA ASN A 160 17.30 4.57 -17.04
C ASN A 160 18.24 3.37 -17.07
N TYR A 161 19.29 3.43 -17.89
CA TYR A 161 20.25 2.33 -18.04
C TYR A 161 21.23 2.21 -16.85
N ASP A 162 21.37 3.27 -16.06
CA ASP A 162 22.28 3.34 -14.90
C ASP A 162 21.51 3.25 -13.57
N LEU A 163 20.29 2.66 -13.62
CA LEU A 163 19.44 2.53 -12.45
C LEU A 163 20.05 1.59 -11.41
N ASP A 164 20.06 2.01 -10.15
CA ASP A 164 20.45 1.12 -9.04
C ASP A 164 19.43 -0.03 -8.91
N PRO A 165 19.87 -1.30 -8.85
CA PRO A 165 18.95 -2.44 -8.75
C PRO A 165 17.99 -2.38 -7.55
N ARG A 166 18.35 -1.68 -6.47
CA ARG A 166 17.48 -1.52 -5.29
C ARG A 166 16.24 -0.69 -5.56
N THR A 167 16.29 0.18 -6.57
CA THR A 167 15.18 1.06 -6.95
C THR A 167 14.40 0.56 -8.16
N SER A 168 14.79 -0.57 -8.74
CA SER A 168 14.18 -1.10 -9.97
C SER A 168 12.68 -1.37 -9.85
N GLY A 169 12.19 -1.78 -8.67
CA GLY A 169 10.77 -2.04 -8.46
C GLY A 169 9.91 -0.79 -8.55
N GLU A 170 10.45 0.37 -8.18
CA GLU A 170 9.73 1.65 -8.17
C GLU A 170 9.81 2.36 -9.52
N GLU A 171 10.85 2.10 -10.27
CA GLU A 171 11.09 2.73 -11.58
C GLU A 171 10.02 2.41 -12.61
N ILE A 172 9.37 1.27 -12.48
CA ILE A 172 8.38 0.80 -13.43
C ILE A 172 6.96 1.30 -13.06
N GLY A 173 6.83 2.07 -11.98
CA GLY A 173 5.57 2.70 -11.56
C GLY A 173 4.48 1.66 -11.26
N TYR A 174 3.47 1.54 -12.11
CA TYR A 174 2.33 0.65 -11.90
C TYR A 174 2.68 -0.83 -11.65
N THR A 175 3.86 -1.30 -11.99
CA THR A 175 4.28 -2.68 -11.71
C THR A 175 4.66 -2.90 -10.26
N PHE A 176 4.81 -1.84 -9.47
CA PHE A 176 5.01 -1.93 -8.02
C PHE A 176 3.85 -2.66 -7.34
N LEU A 177 2.64 -2.53 -7.85
CA LEU A 177 1.46 -3.24 -7.37
C LEU A 177 1.67 -4.75 -7.30
N GLN A 178 2.37 -5.35 -8.26
CA GLN A 178 2.63 -6.80 -8.27
C GLN A 178 3.35 -7.25 -6.99
N SER A 179 4.39 -6.52 -6.55
CA SER A 179 5.13 -6.82 -5.33
C SER A 179 4.24 -6.71 -4.09
N VAL A 180 3.40 -5.68 -4.04
CA VAL A 180 2.42 -5.46 -2.96
C VAL A 180 1.42 -6.62 -2.91
N LEU A 181 0.85 -7.03 -4.04
CA LEU A 181 -0.13 -8.11 -4.11
C LEU A 181 0.47 -9.45 -3.67
N VAL A 182 1.68 -9.77 -4.13
CA VAL A 182 2.39 -10.99 -3.71
C VAL A 182 2.69 -10.97 -2.21
N GLY A 183 3.14 -9.85 -1.68
CA GLY A 183 3.41 -9.69 -0.25
C GLY A 183 2.15 -9.84 0.59
N LEU A 184 1.06 -9.15 0.22
CA LEU A 184 -0.23 -9.21 0.93
C LEU A 184 -0.86 -10.60 0.86
N SER A 185 -0.76 -11.29 -0.29
CA SER A 185 -1.34 -12.64 -0.43
C SER A 185 -0.80 -13.64 0.60
N ARG A 186 0.39 -13.38 1.15
CA ARG A 186 1.09 -14.22 2.13
C ARG A 186 1.16 -13.59 3.53
N ALA A 187 0.57 -12.42 3.72
CA ALA A 187 0.60 -11.74 5.01
C ALA A 187 -0.19 -12.54 6.06
N PRO A 188 0.28 -12.62 7.31
CA PRO A 188 -0.44 -13.31 8.37
C PRO A 188 -1.69 -12.52 8.78
N ASP A 189 -2.69 -13.23 9.34
CA ASP A 189 -3.79 -12.57 10.05
C ASP A 189 -3.27 -11.89 11.32
N LEU A 190 -3.87 -10.74 11.64
CA LEU A 190 -3.63 -10.00 12.88
C LEU A 190 -4.70 -10.38 13.91
N ILE A 191 -4.33 -11.11 14.95
CA ILE A 191 -5.24 -11.56 15.99
C ILE A 191 -5.00 -10.76 17.26
N CYS A 192 -5.98 -9.94 17.67
CA CYS A 192 -5.90 -9.20 18.91
C CYS A 192 -5.93 -10.11 20.13
N LYS A 193 -5.07 -9.83 21.11
CA LYS A 193 -5.03 -10.54 22.38
C LYS A 193 -6.37 -10.51 23.12
N SER A 194 -7.08 -9.39 23.07
CA SER A 194 -8.41 -9.25 23.68
C SER A 194 -9.46 -10.21 23.09
N ALA A 195 -9.34 -10.56 21.80
CA ALA A 195 -10.26 -11.48 21.14
C ALA A 195 -10.04 -12.95 21.54
N ILE A 196 -8.86 -13.29 22.04
CA ILE A 196 -8.55 -14.65 22.53
C ILE A 196 -9.11 -14.83 23.92
N ASN A 197 -8.91 -13.86 24.81
CA ASN A 197 -9.38 -13.92 26.21
C ASN A 197 -10.91 -13.91 26.31
N SER A 198 -11.62 -13.40 25.32
CA SER A 198 -13.10 -13.41 25.28
C SER A 198 -13.71 -14.75 24.87
N LYS A 199 -12.93 -15.71 24.37
CA LYS A 199 -13.39 -17.06 24.00
C LYS A 199 -13.11 -18.12 25.10
N GLU A 200 -12.38 -17.74 26.14
CA GLU A 200 -12.06 -18.62 27.27
C GLU A 200 -12.98 -18.39 28.49
N ASN A 201 -13.93 -17.45 28.40
CA ASN A 201 -15.00 -17.20 29.37
C ASN A 201 -16.37 -17.59 28.76
#